data_5845715f7adea3e96e4f0d61a3fefc9d
#
_entry.id   5845715f7adea3e96e4f0d61a3fefc9d
#
_cell.length_a   1.000
_cell.length_b   1.000
_cell.length_c   1.000
_cell.angle_alpha   90.00
_cell.angle_beta   90.00
_cell.angle_gamma   90.00
#
_symmetry.space_group_name_H-M   'P 1'
#
loop_
_entity.id
_entity.type
_entity.pdbx_description
1 polymer ?
#
loop_
_entity_poly.entity_id
_entity_poly.type
_entity_poly.pdbx_seq_one_letter_code
_entity_poly.pdbx_strand_id
1 'polypeptide(L)'
;MISVIVPVYNVEEYLEECLESIQNQTYTNFEVILVNDGSADASKEICERYCKQDTRFHLLNQENQGQSVARNHGVSASIGELLTFVDSDDVLSIKYLEILNRYMTEDIDLVECNYRATRSVFEHLKEAENIQIEFEGNSEESVIKACNYGISYSPVCKLYRRKLLEDFPFLTGVIYEDIYHGVGMLKFIRKMVRLDYVGYYYRKRSNSTMHKQLSEKNLDLFTCCDKLVDLFASDETLITYIGKFLVQIVTTHHKDFIEKGNPYQKLYEDKLREYIKLVEKSPEVARSSKMIWMYQLSPKHYLRYTFPIVNRIWRKMHSLKELIFKGE
;
A
#
# COMPACT_ATOMS: atom_id res chain seq x y z
N MET A 1 17.73 -9.60 -12.40
CA MET A 1 17.58 -10.23 -11.08
C MET A 1 16.60 -9.43 -10.24
N ILE A 2 15.78 -10.10 -9.41
CA ILE A 2 14.80 -9.48 -8.50
C ILE A 2 15.31 -9.59 -7.07
N SER A 3 15.20 -8.51 -6.27
CA SER A 3 15.39 -8.55 -4.82
C SER A 3 14.03 -8.51 -4.13
N VAL A 4 13.74 -9.53 -3.31
CA VAL A 4 12.54 -9.62 -2.47
C VAL A 4 12.91 -9.11 -1.08
N ILE A 5 12.32 -8.00 -0.65
CA ILE A 5 12.61 -7.37 0.65
C ILE A 5 11.48 -7.71 1.62
N VAL A 6 11.82 -8.33 2.74
CA VAL A 6 10.88 -8.80 3.76
C VAL A 6 11.24 -8.17 5.11
N PRO A 7 10.55 -7.10 5.54
CA PRO A 7 10.65 -6.60 6.89
C PRO A 7 10.06 -7.61 7.89
N VAL A 8 10.79 -7.93 8.95
CA VAL A 8 10.41 -8.95 9.94
C VAL A 8 10.39 -8.33 11.34
N TYR A 9 9.24 -8.39 12.03
CA TYR A 9 9.12 -7.94 13.41
C TYR A 9 8.00 -8.67 14.16
N ASN A 10 8.38 -9.57 15.08
CA ASN A 10 7.45 -10.34 15.93
C ASN A 10 6.32 -11.02 15.14
N VAL A 11 6.68 -11.94 14.25
CA VAL A 11 5.77 -12.65 13.32
C VAL A 11 6.03 -14.15 13.25
N GLU A 12 6.59 -14.76 14.29
CA GLU A 12 6.98 -16.17 14.33
C GLU A 12 5.87 -17.15 13.87
N GLU A 13 4.59 -16.81 14.16
CA GLU A 13 3.44 -17.65 13.78
C GLU A 13 3.19 -17.75 12.26
N TYR A 14 3.66 -16.77 11.47
CA TYR A 14 3.31 -16.63 10.06
C TYR A 14 4.51 -16.69 9.12
N LEU A 15 5.70 -16.43 9.67
CA LEU A 15 6.91 -16.19 8.90
C LEU A 15 7.30 -17.39 8.05
N GLU A 16 7.15 -18.62 8.54
CA GLU A 16 7.51 -19.83 7.79
C GLU A 16 6.70 -19.96 6.50
N GLU A 17 5.37 -19.79 6.55
CA GLU A 17 4.53 -19.83 5.35
C GLU A 17 4.89 -18.74 4.33
N CYS A 18 5.22 -17.53 4.83
CA CYS A 18 5.68 -16.43 3.99
C CYS A 18 6.97 -16.82 3.25
N LEU A 19 8.00 -17.24 3.99
CA LEU A 19 9.31 -17.57 3.42
C LEU A 19 9.25 -18.80 2.50
N GLU A 20 8.45 -19.81 2.82
CA GLU A 20 8.20 -20.96 1.97
C GLU A 20 7.56 -20.55 0.63
N SER A 21 6.61 -19.62 0.63
CA SER A 21 5.98 -19.10 -0.58
C SER A 21 6.97 -18.34 -1.49
N ILE A 22 7.96 -17.67 -0.90
CA ILE A 22 9.04 -16.99 -1.62
C ILE A 22 10.07 -18.01 -2.15
N GLN A 23 10.47 -18.95 -1.32
CA GLN A 23 11.46 -19.99 -1.68
C GLN A 23 11.03 -20.80 -2.89
N ASN A 24 9.72 -21.14 -2.97
CA ASN A 24 9.12 -21.98 -3.99
C ASN A 24 8.72 -21.23 -5.28
N GLN A 25 9.11 -19.96 -5.47
CA GLN A 25 8.79 -19.21 -6.69
C GLN A 25 9.35 -19.90 -7.95
N THR A 26 8.55 -19.92 -9.04
CA THR A 26 8.95 -20.48 -10.34
C THR A 26 10.07 -19.70 -11.01
N TYR A 27 10.13 -18.38 -10.78
CA TYR A 27 11.23 -17.55 -11.20
C TYR A 27 12.40 -17.71 -10.24
N THR A 28 13.57 -18.13 -10.72
CA THR A 28 14.70 -18.55 -9.87
C THR A 28 15.80 -17.50 -9.71
N ASN A 29 15.87 -16.46 -10.58
CA ASN A 29 16.90 -15.43 -10.55
C ASN A 29 16.53 -14.30 -9.59
N PHE A 30 16.49 -14.60 -8.27
CA PHE A 30 16.17 -13.64 -7.22
C PHE A 30 17.04 -13.84 -5.98
N GLU A 31 17.11 -12.82 -5.16
CA GLU A 31 17.60 -12.85 -3.78
C GLU A 31 16.48 -12.43 -2.82
N VAL A 32 16.62 -12.78 -1.55
CA VAL A 32 15.70 -12.39 -0.46
C VAL A 32 16.49 -11.67 0.63
N ILE A 33 16.09 -10.44 0.92
CA ILE A 33 16.67 -9.65 2.01
C ILE A 33 15.68 -9.63 3.16
N LEU A 34 15.94 -10.47 4.18
CA LEU A 34 15.19 -10.49 5.43
C LEU A 34 15.75 -9.40 6.34
N VAL A 35 14.93 -8.43 6.72
CA VAL A 35 15.34 -7.35 7.62
C VAL A 35 14.66 -7.54 8.97
N ASN A 36 15.34 -8.16 9.92
CA ASN A 36 14.86 -8.33 11.29
C ASN A 36 14.98 -7.00 12.04
N ASP A 37 13.85 -6.36 12.29
CA ASP A 37 13.70 -5.05 12.95
C ASP A 37 13.60 -5.21 14.48
N GLY A 38 14.52 -5.99 15.08
CA GLY A 38 14.61 -6.18 16.52
C GLY A 38 13.51 -7.07 17.11
N SER A 39 13.18 -8.19 16.44
CA SER A 39 12.21 -9.16 16.97
C SER A 39 12.64 -9.74 18.30
N ALA A 40 11.68 -9.95 19.21
CA ALA A 40 11.85 -10.55 20.53
C ALA A 40 11.29 -11.97 20.63
N ASP A 41 10.64 -12.45 19.57
CA ASP A 41 10.11 -13.81 19.40
C ASP A 41 11.08 -14.67 18.57
N ALA A 42 10.67 -15.87 18.14
CA ALA A 42 11.49 -16.78 17.34
C ALA A 42 11.64 -16.36 15.86
N SER A 43 11.19 -15.18 15.44
CA SER A 43 11.29 -14.72 14.05
C SER A 43 12.75 -14.68 13.55
N LYS A 44 13.68 -14.26 14.40
CA LYS A 44 15.11 -14.19 14.03
C LYS A 44 15.68 -15.58 13.75
N GLU A 45 15.41 -16.54 14.62
CA GLU A 45 15.87 -17.94 14.49
C GLU A 45 15.29 -18.60 13.22
N ILE A 46 14.03 -18.28 12.87
CA ILE A 46 13.41 -18.73 11.62
C ILE A 46 14.19 -18.16 10.43
N CYS A 47 14.45 -16.85 10.40
CA CYS A 47 15.25 -16.22 9.34
C CYS A 47 16.64 -16.87 9.19
N GLU A 48 17.36 -17.08 10.30
CA GLU A 48 18.69 -17.72 10.29
C GLU A 48 18.66 -19.14 9.72
N ARG A 49 17.58 -19.87 9.98
CA ARG A 49 17.38 -21.22 9.44
C ARG A 49 17.23 -21.21 7.90
N TYR A 50 16.39 -20.30 7.36
CA TYR A 50 16.23 -20.14 5.91
C TYR A 50 17.52 -19.72 5.22
N CYS A 51 18.29 -18.79 5.80
CA CYS A 51 19.60 -18.40 5.27
C CYS A 51 20.63 -19.55 5.23
N LYS A 52 20.54 -20.53 6.14
CA LYS A 52 21.40 -21.71 6.13
C LYS A 52 20.97 -22.73 5.08
N GLN A 53 19.68 -22.80 4.74
CA GLN A 53 19.10 -23.78 3.82
C GLN A 53 19.16 -23.34 2.37
N ASP A 54 19.07 -22.03 2.10
CA ASP A 54 19.00 -21.47 0.76
C ASP A 54 19.88 -20.23 0.64
N THR A 55 20.89 -20.30 -0.22
CA THR A 55 21.88 -19.23 -0.42
C THR A 55 21.33 -17.94 -1.00
N ARG A 56 20.09 -17.95 -1.49
CA ARG A 56 19.40 -16.74 -1.96
C ARG A 56 18.91 -15.85 -0.81
N PHE A 57 18.82 -16.38 0.42
CA PHE A 57 18.32 -15.67 1.59
C PHE A 57 19.45 -15.03 2.37
N HIS A 58 19.32 -13.75 2.68
CA HIS A 58 20.27 -12.93 3.43
C HIS A 58 19.55 -12.25 4.59
N LEU A 59 20.13 -12.32 5.79
CA LEU A 59 19.58 -11.70 7.00
C LEU A 59 20.35 -10.46 7.39
N LEU A 60 19.60 -9.36 7.57
CA LEU A 60 20.06 -8.13 8.19
C LEU A 60 19.39 -7.98 9.55
N ASN A 61 20.14 -7.61 10.58
CA ASN A 61 19.59 -7.30 11.89
C ASN A 61 19.76 -5.82 12.19
N GLN A 62 18.74 -5.20 12.73
CA GLN A 62 18.75 -3.83 13.23
C GLN A 62 17.98 -3.74 14.55
N GLU A 63 18.20 -2.67 15.32
CA GLU A 63 17.31 -2.28 16.42
C GLU A 63 15.98 -1.83 15.82
N ASN A 64 14.88 -1.99 16.57
CA ASN A 64 13.55 -1.63 16.07
C ASN A 64 13.46 -0.13 15.74
N GLN A 65 13.33 0.18 14.46
CA GLN A 65 13.20 1.54 13.91
C GLN A 65 11.96 1.68 13.01
N GLY A 66 11.16 0.63 12.88
CA GLY A 66 9.92 0.60 12.12
C GLY A 66 10.09 0.20 10.66
N GLN A 67 8.96 -0.13 10.06
CA GLN A 67 8.85 -0.78 8.75
C GLN A 67 9.50 0.03 7.60
N SER A 68 9.40 1.36 7.63
CA SER A 68 10.03 2.24 6.62
C SER A 68 11.55 2.12 6.63
N VAL A 69 12.17 2.13 7.83
CA VAL A 69 13.62 1.99 7.96
C VAL A 69 14.05 0.60 7.50
N ALA A 70 13.32 -0.44 7.89
CA ALA A 70 13.61 -1.80 7.47
C ALA A 70 13.51 -1.96 5.94
N ARG A 71 12.48 -1.39 5.29
CA ARG A 71 12.38 -1.40 3.81
C ARG A 71 13.54 -0.66 3.16
N ASN A 72 13.88 0.55 3.62
CA ASN A 72 14.99 1.33 3.07
C ASN A 72 16.34 0.61 3.26
N HIS A 73 16.55 -0.03 4.41
CA HIS A 73 17.75 -0.83 4.67
C HIS A 73 17.82 -2.03 3.72
N GLY A 74 16.70 -2.73 3.50
CA GLY A 74 16.63 -3.81 2.53
C GLY A 74 16.93 -3.35 1.10
N VAL A 75 16.41 -2.18 0.67
CA VAL A 75 16.74 -1.59 -0.64
C VAL A 75 18.23 -1.33 -0.77
N SER A 76 18.84 -0.72 0.25
CA SER A 76 20.27 -0.37 0.23
C SER A 76 21.20 -1.59 0.20
N ALA A 77 20.80 -2.70 0.83
CA ALA A 77 21.61 -3.90 0.91
C ALA A 77 21.42 -4.86 -0.26
N SER A 78 20.35 -4.71 -1.01
CA SER A 78 20.00 -5.57 -2.15
C SER A 78 20.77 -5.19 -3.42
N ILE A 79 20.91 -6.14 -4.37
CA ILE A 79 21.68 -5.95 -5.61
C ILE A 79 20.84 -6.12 -6.90
N GLY A 80 19.56 -6.55 -6.80
CA GLY A 80 18.69 -6.72 -7.96
C GLY A 80 18.32 -5.39 -8.61
N GLU A 81 18.18 -5.36 -9.92
CA GLU A 81 17.69 -4.20 -10.67
C GLU A 81 16.19 -3.96 -10.48
N LEU A 82 15.47 -5.02 -10.09
CA LEU A 82 14.05 -5.00 -9.78
C LEU A 82 13.85 -5.38 -8.31
N LEU A 83 12.89 -4.73 -7.64
CA LEU A 83 12.61 -4.96 -6.23
C LEU A 83 11.12 -5.20 -6.00
N THR A 84 10.80 -6.03 -5.03
CA THR A 84 9.45 -6.21 -4.51
C THR A 84 9.47 -6.29 -2.99
N PHE A 85 8.40 -5.83 -2.34
CA PHE A 85 8.22 -5.94 -0.90
C PHE A 85 7.19 -7.01 -0.58
N VAL A 86 7.44 -7.77 0.47
CA VAL A 86 6.52 -8.77 0.99
C VAL A 86 6.42 -8.58 2.51
N ASP A 87 5.21 -8.37 3.01
CA ASP A 87 4.98 -8.32 4.45
C ASP A 87 5.10 -9.75 5.02
N SER A 88 5.82 -9.90 6.12
CA SER A 88 6.26 -11.18 6.66
C SER A 88 5.17 -12.10 7.20
N ASP A 89 3.91 -11.64 7.19
CA ASP A 89 2.72 -12.41 7.55
C ASP A 89 1.84 -12.78 6.34
N ASP A 90 2.25 -12.38 5.12
CA ASP A 90 1.52 -12.61 3.88
C ASP A 90 2.15 -13.74 3.04
N VAL A 91 1.48 -14.15 1.96
CA VAL A 91 1.91 -15.27 1.11
C VAL A 91 1.81 -14.89 -0.36
N LEU A 92 2.77 -15.32 -1.16
CA LEU A 92 2.80 -15.12 -2.61
C LEU A 92 2.20 -16.32 -3.37
N SER A 93 1.56 -16.05 -4.51
CA SER A 93 1.33 -17.10 -5.51
C SER A 93 2.67 -17.60 -6.05
N ILE A 94 2.74 -18.88 -6.37
CA ILE A 94 3.98 -19.55 -6.85
C ILE A 94 4.56 -18.90 -8.13
N LYS A 95 3.76 -18.22 -8.92
CA LYS A 95 4.17 -17.51 -10.15
C LYS A 95 4.29 -15.99 -9.99
N TYR A 96 4.23 -15.46 -8.75
CA TYR A 96 4.21 -14.02 -8.51
C TYR A 96 5.39 -13.30 -9.18
N LEU A 97 6.62 -13.72 -8.90
CA LEU A 97 7.82 -13.11 -9.48
C LEU A 97 7.89 -13.28 -11.01
N GLU A 98 7.55 -14.45 -11.51
CA GLU A 98 7.55 -14.75 -12.95
C GLU A 98 6.60 -13.84 -13.71
N ILE A 99 5.37 -13.73 -13.22
CA ILE A 99 4.32 -12.96 -13.89
C ILE A 99 4.66 -11.46 -13.85
N LEU A 100 5.00 -10.90 -12.69
CA LEU A 100 5.34 -9.47 -12.62
C LEU A 100 6.57 -9.14 -13.49
N ASN A 101 7.58 -10.02 -13.49
CA ASN A 101 8.77 -9.83 -14.31
C ASN A 101 8.46 -9.88 -15.82
N ARG A 102 7.51 -10.71 -16.25
CA ARG A 102 7.10 -10.80 -17.67
C ARG A 102 6.58 -9.48 -18.22
N TYR A 103 5.89 -8.68 -17.39
CA TYR A 103 5.34 -7.38 -17.78
C TYR A 103 6.28 -6.19 -17.50
N MET A 104 7.45 -6.43 -16.90
CA MET A 104 8.46 -5.40 -16.61
C MET A 104 9.36 -5.19 -17.84
N THR A 105 8.84 -4.54 -18.87
CA THR A 105 9.60 -4.15 -20.08
C THR A 105 10.50 -2.94 -19.80
N GLU A 106 11.37 -2.56 -20.75
CA GLU A 106 12.36 -1.48 -20.54
C GLU A 106 11.74 -0.13 -20.22
N ASP A 107 10.57 0.17 -20.76
CA ASP A 107 9.82 1.42 -20.58
C ASP A 107 8.93 1.43 -19.32
N ILE A 108 8.71 0.26 -18.68
CA ILE A 108 7.89 0.12 -17.48
C ILE A 108 8.77 0.24 -16.22
N ASP A 109 8.37 1.11 -15.29
CA ASP A 109 9.05 1.32 -14.01
C ASP A 109 8.35 0.63 -12.84
N LEU A 110 7.06 0.30 -13.00
CA LEU A 110 6.22 -0.30 -11.97
C LEU A 110 5.21 -1.28 -12.59
N VAL A 111 5.17 -2.51 -12.07
CA VAL A 111 4.11 -3.48 -12.36
C VAL A 111 3.36 -3.79 -11.08
N GLU A 112 2.02 -3.68 -11.09
CA GLU A 112 1.15 -3.99 -9.94
C GLU A 112 0.24 -5.17 -10.27
N CYS A 113 0.03 -6.07 -9.29
CA CYS A 113 -0.99 -7.10 -9.36
C CYS A 113 -2.08 -6.89 -8.29
N ASN A 114 -3.16 -7.67 -8.38
CA ASN A 114 -4.20 -7.71 -7.37
C ASN A 114 -3.80 -8.57 -6.17
N TYR A 115 -4.48 -8.36 -5.05
CA TYR A 115 -4.37 -9.21 -3.87
C TYR A 115 -5.72 -9.82 -3.49
N ARG A 116 -5.67 -10.90 -2.73
CA ARG A 116 -6.85 -11.50 -2.08
C ARG A 116 -6.64 -11.51 -0.57
N ALA A 117 -7.60 -10.96 0.16
CA ALA A 117 -7.59 -11.04 1.61
C ALA A 117 -8.18 -12.37 2.10
N THR A 118 -7.46 -13.08 2.98
CA THR A 118 -7.85 -14.41 3.48
C THR A 118 -7.68 -14.53 4.99
N ARG A 119 -8.42 -15.46 5.61
CA ARG A 119 -8.29 -15.82 7.03
C ARG A 119 -7.81 -17.26 7.23
N SER A 120 -7.83 -18.08 6.21
CA SER A 120 -7.51 -19.52 6.27
C SER A 120 -6.22 -19.83 5.51
N VAL A 121 -5.64 -20.98 5.84
CA VAL A 121 -4.50 -21.58 5.15
C VAL A 121 -4.77 -21.68 3.64
N PHE A 122 -3.74 -21.45 2.86
CA PHE A 122 -3.75 -21.26 1.41
C PHE A 122 -3.94 -22.56 0.63
N GLU A 123 -5.01 -23.29 0.91
CA GLU A 123 -5.37 -24.47 0.14
C GLU A 123 -5.93 -24.05 -1.24
N HIS A 124 -5.27 -24.55 -2.29
CA HIS A 124 -5.68 -24.49 -3.70
C HIS A 124 -5.81 -23.06 -4.32
N LEU A 125 -4.68 -22.39 -4.44
CA LEU A 125 -4.57 -21.18 -5.25
C LEU A 125 -4.68 -21.58 -6.73
N LYS A 126 -5.85 -21.37 -7.36
CA LYS A 126 -6.00 -21.55 -8.80
C LYS A 126 -5.08 -20.57 -9.52
N GLU A 127 -4.19 -21.08 -10.35
CA GLU A 127 -3.37 -20.27 -11.23
C GLU A 127 -4.26 -19.54 -12.25
N ALA A 128 -4.01 -18.26 -12.45
CA ALA A 128 -4.65 -17.50 -13.52
C ALA A 128 -4.04 -17.92 -14.86
N GLU A 129 -4.86 -18.43 -15.78
CA GLU A 129 -4.40 -18.85 -17.10
C GLU A 129 -4.36 -17.69 -18.13
N ASN A 130 -5.24 -16.68 -17.99
CA ASN A 130 -5.36 -15.57 -18.92
C ASN A 130 -5.26 -14.24 -18.16
N ILE A 131 -4.04 -13.70 -18.04
CA ILE A 131 -3.78 -12.44 -17.35
C ILE A 131 -3.97 -11.28 -18.32
N GLN A 132 -4.82 -10.32 -17.95
CA GLN A 132 -5.11 -9.11 -18.71
C GLN A 132 -4.43 -7.90 -18.07
N ILE A 133 -4.09 -6.90 -18.90
CA ILE A 133 -3.71 -5.58 -18.42
C ILE A 133 -5.00 -4.81 -18.10
N GLU A 134 -5.22 -4.51 -16.81
CA GLU A 134 -6.34 -3.67 -16.38
C GLU A 134 -6.09 -2.18 -16.57
N PHE A 135 -4.82 -1.78 -16.49
CA PHE A 135 -4.40 -0.40 -16.66
C PHE A 135 -2.94 -0.35 -17.13
N GLU A 136 -2.67 0.56 -18.06
CA GLU A 136 -1.34 0.97 -18.47
C GLU A 136 -1.36 2.49 -18.62
N GLY A 137 -0.38 3.19 -18.05
CA GLY A 137 -0.38 4.65 -18.08
C GLY A 137 0.96 5.25 -17.65
N ASN A 138 1.15 6.50 -18.05
CA ASN A 138 2.28 7.34 -17.65
C ASN A 138 2.10 7.85 -16.20
N SER A 139 3.01 8.73 -15.75
CA SER A 139 3.00 9.33 -14.41
C SER A 139 1.65 10.02 -14.10
N GLU A 140 1.19 10.94 -14.97
CA GLU A 140 -0.04 11.72 -14.74
C GLU A 140 -1.27 10.81 -14.63
N GLU A 141 -1.46 9.90 -15.61
CA GLU A 141 -2.56 8.95 -15.66
C GLU A 141 -2.55 8.03 -14.43
N SER A 142 -1.37 7.64 -13.97
CA SER A 142 -1.18 6.76 -12.80
C SER A 142 -1.54 7.48 -11.50
N VAL A 143 -1.13 8.74 -11.32
CA VAL A 143 -1.52 9.56 -10.16
C VAL A 143 -3.04 9.75 -10.13
N ILE A 144 -3.66 10.12 -11.26
CA ILE A 144 -5.11 10.28 -11.36
C ILE A 144 -5.83 8.96 -11.02
N LYS A 145 -5.32 7.83 -11.52
CA LYS A 145 -5.88 6.50 -11.24
C LYS A 145 -5.77 6.14 -9.77
N ALA A 146 -4.62 6.40 -9.13
CA ALA A 146 -4.40 6.17 -7.70
C ALA A 146 -5.33 7.03 -6.82
N CYS A 147 -5.47 8.32 -7.15
CA CYS A 147 -6.39 9.23 -6.47
C CYS A 147 -7.87 8.82 -6.58
N ASN A 148 -8.21 7.97 -7.55
CA ASN A 148 -9.54 7.37 -7.71
C ASN A 148 -9.61 5.91 -7.22
N TYR A 149 -8.65 5.46 -6.38
CA TYR A 149 -8.56 4.08 -5.86
C TYR A 149 -8.44 2.98 -6.92
N GLY A 150 -7.97 3.32 -8.10
CA GLY A 150 -7.70 2.35 -9.16
C GLY A 150 -6.32 1.71 -9.10
N ILE A 151 -5.43 2.24 -8.24
CA ILE A 151 -4.08 1.74 -7.94
C ILE A 151 -3.94 1.74 -6.42
N SER A 152 -3.33 0.69 -5.86
CA SER A 152 -3.08 0.62 -4.42
C SER A 152 -1.91 1.52 -4.02
N TYR A 153 -2.01 2.22 -2.90
CA TYR A 153 -0.87 2.93 -2.30
C TYR A 153 0.01 2.02 -1.44
N SER A 154 -0.43 0.80 -1.15
CA SER A 154 0.39 -0.19 -0.43
C SER A 154 1.68 -0.52 -1.20
N PRO A 155 2.84 -0.68 -0.54
CA PRO A 155 4.09 -1.03 -1.19
C PRO A 155 4.16 -2.47 -1.68
N VAL A 156 3.32 -3.37 -1.16
CA VAL A 156 3.25 -4.76 -1.60
C VAL A 156 2.43 -4.93 -2.89
N CYS A 157 2.41 -6.11 -3.47
CA CYS A 157 1.75 -6.43 -4.74
C CYS A 157 2.41 -5.75 -5.96
N LYS A 158 3.64 -5.31 -5.85
CA LYS A 158 4.32 -4.50 -6.88
C LYS A 158 5.73 -4.99 -7.16
N LEU A 159 6.15 -4.84 -8.42
CA LEU A 159 7.54 -4.96 -8.84
C LEU A 159 8.02 -3.58 -9.31
N TYR A 160 9.12 -3.11 -8.76
CA TYR A 160 9.67 -1.77 -8.97
C TYR A 160 11.01 -1.84 -9.68
N ARG A 161 11.34 -0.83 -10.51
CA ARG A 161 12.73 -0.55 -10.84
C ARG A 161 13.45 0.02 -9.62
N ARG A 162 14.65 -0.47 -9.36
CA ARG A 162 15.53 -0.03 -8.24
C ARG A 162 15.63 1.48 -8.15
N LYS A 163 15.95 2.13 -9.26
CA LYS A 163 16.15 3.57 -9.31
C LYS A 163 14.97 4.37 -8.73
N LEU A 164 13.74 3.89 -8.92
CA LEU A 164 12.56 4.55 -8.39
C LEU A 164 12.55 4.58 -6.84
N LEU A 165 13.01 3.50 -6.21
CA LEU A 165 13.08 3.40 -4.74
C LEU A 165 14.29 4.11 -4.16
N GLU A 166 15.40 4.19 -4.90
CA GLU A 166 16.58 4.98 -4.53
C GLU A 166 16.29 6.48 -4.58
N ASP A 167 15.61 6.94 -5.65
CA ASP A 167 15.26 8.36 -5.84
C ASP A 167 14.10 8.80 -4.93
N PHE A 168 13.22 7.88 -4.53
CA PHE A 168 12.07 8.15 -3.66
C PHE A 168 11.92 7.12 -2.54
N PRO A 169 12.78 7.18 -1.49
CA PRO A 169 12.77 6.24 -0.37
C PRO A 169 11.52 6.41 0.53
N PHE A 170 11.23 5.39 1.33
CA PHE A 170 10.17 5.45 2.34
C PHE A 170 10.45 6.53 3.38
N LEU A 171 9.42 7.29 3.74
CA LEU A 171 9.50 8.29 4.79
C LEU A 171 9.61 7.60 6.16
N THR A 172 10.67 7.94 6.91
CA THR A 172 10.95 7.34 8.22
C THR A 172 10.36 8.15 9.36
N GLY A 173 10.17 7.51 10.52
CA GLY A 173 9.72 8.17 11.74
C GLY A 173 8.21 8.46 11.80
N VAL A 174 7.43 8.11 10.79
CA VAL A 174 5.98 8.31 10.70
C VAL A 174 5.26 6.99 10.49
N ILE A 175 3.98 6.93 10.86
CA ILE A 175 3.03 5.92 10.38
C ILE A 175 2.21 6.52 9.22
N TYR A 176 1.58 5.67 8.38
CA TYR A 176 0.92 6.05 7.11
C TYR A 176 1.89 6.49 6.00
N GLU A 177 3.15 6.07 6.11
CA GLU A 177 4.20 6.31 5.10
C GLU A 177 3.81 5.78 3.71
N ASP A 178 3.00 4.72 3.69
CA ASP A 178 2.47 4.08 2.48
C ASP A 178 1.61 5.05 1.64
N ILE A 179 0.84 5.93 2.27
CA ILE A 179 0.03 6.95 1.59
C ILE A 179 0.96 7.91 0.82
N TYR A 180 1.98 8.43 1.48
CA TYR A 180 2.94 9.35 0.86
C TYR A 180 3.77 8.64 -0.21
N HIS A 181 4.35 7.48 0.12
CA HIS A 181 5.22 6.75 -0.77
C HIS A 181 4.45 6.22 -1.98
N GLY A 182 3.32 5.54 -1.78
CA GLY A 182 2.58 4.85 -2.85
C GLY A 182 1.97 5.79 -3.89
N VAL A 183 1.55 7.00 -3.50
CA VAL A 183 1.02 8.00 -4.44
C VAL A 183 2.12 8.93 -4.94
N GLY A 184 3.03 9.36 -4.05
CA GLY A 184 4.09 10.32 -4.38
C GLY A 184 5.09 9.78 -5.39
N MET A 185 5.47 8.52 -5.28
CA MET A 185 6.41 7.89 -6.21
C MET A 185 5.90 7.84 -7.66
N LEU A 186 4.56 7.80 -7.87
CA LEU A 186 3.98 7.79 -9.21
C LEU A 186 4.30 9.06 -10.01
N LYS A 187 4.70 10.14 -9.36
CA LYS A 187 5.19 11.35 -10.03
C LYS A 187 6.47 11.10 -10.84
N PHE A 188 7.26 10.12 -10.46
CA PHE A 188 8.61 9.89 -11.00
C PHE A 188 8.70 8.70 -11.95
N ILE A 189 7.62 7.96 -12.15
CA ILE A 189 7.60 6.85 -13.11
C ILE A 189 7.49 7.35 -14.55
N ARG A 190 8.06 6.62 -15.49
CA ARG A 190 7.79 6.80 -16.93
C ARG A 190 6.45 6.17 -17.28
N LYS A 191 6.24 4.93 -16.84
CA LYS A 191 5.04 4.16 -17.13
C LYS A 191 4.83 3.05 -16.11
N MET A 192 3.58 2.71 -15.84
CA MET A 192 3.21 1.53 -15.06
C MET A 192 2.19 0.66 -15.76
N VAL A 193 2.14 -0.60 -15.33
CA VAL A 193 1.13 -1.59 -15.72
C VAL A 193 0.48 -2.17 -14.46
N ARG A 194 -0.86 -2.31 -14.48
CA ARG A 194 -1.62 -3.06 -13.51
C ARG A 194 -2.28 -4.26 -14.16
N LEU A 195 -2.18 -5.41 -13.51
CA LEU A 195 -2.67 -6.70 -13.98
C LEU A 195 -3.93 -7.13 -13.21
N ASP A 196 -4.84 -7.85 -13.86
CA ASP A 196 -5.98 -8.52 -13.21
C ASP A 196 -5.58 -9.79 -12.44
N TYR A 197 -4.30 -10.05 -12.36
CA TYR A 197 -3.71 -11.21 -11.69
C TYR A 197 -3.72 -11.07 -10.16
N VAL A 198 -4.26 -12.06 -9.46
CA VAL A 198 -4.16 -12.17 -7.99
C VAL A 198 -2.88 -12.95 -7.65
N GLY A 199 -1.80 -12.19 -7.41
CA GLY A 199 -0.48 -12.76 -7.08
C GLY A 199 -0.12 -12.72 -5.61
N TYR A 200 -0.89 -12.01 -4.79
CA TYR A 200 -0.59 -11.71 -3.40
C TYR A 200 -1.75 -12.06 -2.48
N TYR A 201 -1.48 -12.72 -1.35
CA TYR A 201 -2.48 -13.16 -0.38
C TYR A 201 -2.26 -12.48 0.95
N TYR A 202 -3.10 -11.47 1.21
CA TYR A 202 -3.09 -10.68 2.43
C TYR A 202 -3.77 -11.42 3.58
N ARG A 203 -3.04 -11.64 4.68
CA ARG A 203 -3.56 -12.32 5.88
C ARG A 203 -4.31 -11.36 6.80
N LYS A 204 -5.60 -11.64 7.04
CA LYS A 204 -6.39 -10.89 8.02
C LYS A 204 -6.14 -11.43 9.44
N ARG A 205 -5.40 -10.68 10.25
CA ARG A 205 -5.13 -10.99 11.66
C ARG A 205 -6.07 -10.22 12.60
N SER A 206 -6.44 -10.83 13.75
CA SER A 206 -7.21 -10.17 14.80
C SER A 206 -6.44 -9.02 15.49
N ASN A 207 -5.10 -9.11 15.50
CA ASN A 207 -4.19 -8.18 16.18
C ASN A 207 -3.48 -7.22 15.20
N SER A 208 -4.08 -6.92 14.04
CA SER A 208 -3.53 -5.97 13.07
C SER A 208 -3.31 -4.60 13.71
N THR A 209 -2.25 -3.91 13.27
CA THR A 209 -1.86 -2.55 13.70
C THR A 209 -3.00 -1.53 13.55
N MET A 210 -3.94 -1.78 12.64
CA MET A 210 -5.12 -0.96 12.38
C MET A 210 -6.15 -0.90 13.55
N HIS A 211 -6.04 -1.77 14.56
CA HIS A 211 -7.00 -1.84 15.69
C HIS A 211 -6.51 -1.16 16.97
N LYS A 212 -5.33 -0.53 16.97
CA LYS A 212 -4.78 0.15 18.15
C LYS A 212 -5.61 1.39 18.54
N GLN A 213 -5.57 1.73 19.83
CA GLN A 213 -6.19 2.97 20.34
C GLN A 213 -5.53 4.20 19.70
N LEU A 214 -6.32 5.27 19.57
CA LEU A 214 -5.87 6.57 19.10
C LEU A 214 -4.78 7.15 19.96
N SER A 215 -3.71 7.61 19.32
CA SER A 215 -2.59 8.30 19.92
C SER A 215 -2.20 9.51 19.06
N GLU A 216 -1.35 10.38 19.59
CA GLU A 216 -0.75 11.48 18.82
C GLU A 216 -0.03 11.00 17.55
N LYS A 217 0.49 9.75 17.55
CA LYS A 217 1.12 9.13 16.40
C LYS A 217 0.21 9.06 15.17
N ASN A 218 -1.11 9.03 15.37
CA ASN A 218 -2.05 9.05 14.27
C ASN A 218 -2.13 10.40 13.53
N LEU A 219 -1.56 11.46 14.10
CA LEU A 219 -1.42 12.78 13.43
C LEU A 219 -0.34 12.77 12.35
N ASP A 220 0.53 11.76 12.32
CA ASP A 220 1.48 11.53 11.23
C ASP A 220 0.78 11.44 9.86
N LEU A 221 -0.51 11.07 9.85
CA LEU A 221 -1.35 11.15 8.65
C LEU A 221 -1.25 12.52 7.98
N PHE A 222 -1.35 13.60 8.76
CA PHE A 222 -1.27 14.96 8.20
C PHE A 222 0.12 15.29 7.69
N THR A 223 1.18 14.80 8.36
CA THR A 223 2.55 14.92 7.86
C THR A 223 2.70 14.29 6.48
N CYS A 224 2.17 13.09 6.28
CA CYS A 224 2.19 12.41 4.99
C CYS A 224 1.32 13.12 3.93
N CYS A 225 0.14 13.59 4.32
CA CYS A 225 -0.76 14.35 3.44
C CYS A 225 -0.14 15.68 2.99
N ASP A 226 0.42 16.46 3.92
CA ASP A 226 1.02 17.76 3.62
C ASP A 226 2.23 17.60 2.70
N LYS A 227 3.05 16.57 2.91
CA LYS A 227 4.15 16.25 1.99
C LYS A 227 3.67 15.90 0.56
N LEU A 228 2.50 15.27 0.42
CA LEU A 228 1.90 15.07 -0.91
C LEU A 228 1.48 16.41 -1.53
N VAL A 229 0.88 17.30 -0.75
CA VAL A 229 0.51 18.65 -1.23
C VAL A 229 1.77 19.38 -1.72
N ASP A 230 2.83 19.39 -0.93
CA ASP A 230 4.10 20.06 -1.30
C ASP A 230 4.69 19.45 -2.58
N LEU A 231 4.68 18.13 -2.68
CA LEU A 231 5.22 17.39 -3.83
C LEU A 231 4.50 17.75 -5.14
N PHE A 232 3.18 17.96 -5.10
CA PHE A 232 2.35 18.26 -6.27
C PHE A 232 1.96 19.73 -6.41
N ALA A 233 2.46 20.64 -5.55
CA ALA A 233 2.05 22.05 -5.47
C ALA A 233 2.21 22.82 -6.80
N SER A 234 3.21 22.47 -7.61
CA SER A 234 3.49 23.12 -8.91
C SER A 234 2.66 22.57 -10.08
N ASP A 235 1.89 21.49 -9.86
CA ASP A 235 1.08 20.86 -10.90
C ASP A 235 -0.41 21.18 -10.66
N GLU A 236 -0.95 22.12 -11.45
CA GLU A 236 -2.32 22.63 -11.29
C GLU A 236 -3.40 21.56 -11.50
N THR A 237 -3.13 20.57 -12.33
CA THR A 237 -4.05 19.46 -12.59
C THR A 237 -3.97 18.44 -11.47
N LEU A 238 -2.79 17.88 -11.22
CA LEU A 238 -2.62 16.78 -10.27
C LEU A 238 -2.92 17.21 -8.84
N ILE A 239 -2.62 18.45 -8.44
CA ILE A 239 -2.91 18.94 -7.08
C ILE A 239 -4.42 18.87 -6.74
N THR A 240 -5.29 19.01 -7.72
CA THR A 240 -6.75 18.90 -7.50
C THR A 240 -7.18 17.45 -7.24
N TYR A 241 -6.58 16.49 -7.94
CA TYR A 241 -6.81 15.05 -7.67
C TYR A 241 -6.20 14.62 -6.34
N ILE A 242 -5.01 15.12 -6.01
CA ILE A 242 -4.40 14.92 -4.68
C ILE A 242 -5.32 15.47 -3.59
N GLY A 243 -5.82 16.70 -3.72
CA GLY A 243 -6.78 17.26 -2.78
C GLY A 243 -8.02 16.37 -2.59
N LYS A 244 -8.60 15.86 -3.66
CA LYS A 244 -9.72 14.90 -3.62
C LYS A 244 -9.37 13.63 -2.86
N PHE A 245 -8.21 13.04 -3.15
CA PHE A 245 -7.71 11.84 -2.46
C PHE A 245 -7.52 12.10 -0.96
N LEU A 246 -6.89 13.22 -0.59
CA LEU A 246 -6.63 13.58 0.80
C LEU A 246 -7.93 13.81 1.58
N VAL A 247 -8.93 14.47 0.98
CA VAL A 247 -10.27 14.60 1.59
C VAL A 247 -10.87 13.23 1.90
N GLN A 248 -10.75 12.27 0.99
CA GLN A 248 -11.26 10.90 1.20
C GLN A 248 -10.49 10.17 2.30
N ILE A 249 -9.16 10.21 2.30
CA ILE A 249 -8.31 9.58 3.32
C ILE A 249 -8.62 10.15 4.70
N VAL A 250 -8.55 11.47 4.86
CA VAL A 250 -8.78 12.15 6.14
C VAL A 250 -10.21 11.93 6.64
N THR A 251 -11.21 11.94 5.76
CA THR A 251 -12.60 11.67 6.15
C THR A 251 -12.78 10.23 6.64
N THR A 252 -12.13 9.25 5.99
CA THR A 252 -12.17 7.86 6.40
C THR A 252 -11.55 7.67 7.78
N HIS A 253 -10.38 8.25 7.99
CA HIS A 253 -9.72 8.28 9.29
C HIS A 253 -10.54 8.99 10.35
N HIS A 254 -11.07 10.19 10.07
CA HIS A 254 -11.85 10.96 11.03
C HIS A 254 -13.07 10.20 11.56
N LYS A 255 -13.72 9.38 10.73
CA LYS A 255 -14.84 8.55 11.16
C LYS A 255 -14.47 7.58 12.28
N ASP A 256 -13.35 6.89 12.15
CA ASP A 256 -12.90 5.91 13.16
C ASP A 256 -12.61 6.60 14.51
N PHE A 257 -12.45 7.93 14.51
CA PHE A 257 -12.19 8.78 15.66
C PHE A 257 -13.44 9.46 16.26
N ILE A 258 -14.42 9.82 15.45
CA ILE A 258 -15.67 10.47 15.94
C ILE A 258 -16.41 9.55 16.92
N GLU A 259 -16.48 8.25 16.63
CA GLU A 259 -17.17 7.27 17.47
C GLU A 259 -16.51 7.08 18.85
N LYS A 260 -15.25 7.55 19.02
CA LYS A 260 -14.45 7.40 20.24
C LYS A 260 -14.18 8.70 21.01
N GLY A 261 -14.79 9.83 20.59
CA GLY A 261 -14.55 11.14 21.23
C GLY A 261 -13.16 11.70 20.92
N ASN A 262 -12.91 12.03 19.64
CA ASN A 262 -11.61 12.49 19.16
C ASN A 262 -11.18 13.84 19.75
N PRO A 263 -10.09 13.94 20.53
CA PRO A 263 -9.57 15.20 21.04
C PRO A 263 -9.03 16.12 19.92
N TYR A 264 -8.74 15.59 18.74
CA TYR A 264 -8.18 16.28 17.58
C TYR A 264 -9.22 16.69 16.54
N GLN A 265 -10.53 16.60 16.84
CA GLN A 265 -11.62 16.86 15.89
C GLN A 265 -11.42 18.18 15.14
N LYS A 266 -11.06 19.26 15.83
CA LYS A 266 -10.86 20.57 15.21
C LYS A 266 -9.74 20.55 14.17
N LEU A 267 -8.62 19.90 14.46
CA LEU A 267 -7.50 19.76 13.53
C LEU A 267 -7.93 19.01 12.26
N TYR A 268 -8.69 17.92 12.40
CA TYR A 268 -9.24 17.18 11.24
C TYR A 268 -10.16 18.06 10.39
N GLU A 269 -11.04 18.84 11.01
CA GLU A 269 -11.94 19.77 10.30
C GLU A 269 -11.16 20.86 9.57
N ASP A 270 -10.10 21.42 10.17
CA ASP A 270 -9.27 22.46 9.58
C ASP A 270 -8.49 21.90 8.38
N LYS A 271 -7.88 20.74 8.52
CA LYS A 271 -7.18 20.04 7.41
C LYS A 271 -8.13 19.66 6.27
N LEU A 272 -9.33 19.20 6.55
CA LEU A 272 -10.34 18.93 5.52
C LEU A 272 -10.68 20.20 4.73
N ARG A 273 -10.84 21.35 5.40
CA ARG A 273 -11.09 22.63 4.72
C ARG A 273 -9.92 23.04 3.83
N GLU A 274 -8.70 22.81 4.30
CA GLU A 274 -7.48 23.10 3.53
C GLU A 274 -7.43 22.27 2.23
N TYR A 275 -7.61 20.95 2.33
CA TYR A 275 -7.58 20.06 1.15
C TYR A 275 -8.76 20.28 0.21
N ILE A 276 -9.96 20.64 0.71
CA ILE A 276 -11.11 20.99 -0.13
C ILE A 276 -10.80 22.21 -1.01
N LYS A 277 -10.08 23.23 -0.51
CA LYS A 277 -9.67 24.39 -1.32
C LYS A 277 -8.80 24.00 -2.52
N LEU A 278 -8.01 22.91 -2.42
CA LEU A 278 -7.25 22.42 -3.56
C LEU A 278 -8.19 21.89 -4.66
N VAL A 279 -9.27 21.19 -4.26
CA VAL A 279 -10.24 20.62 -5.20
C VAL A 279 -11.10 21.69 -5.87
N GLU A 280 -11.42 22.76 -5.14
CA GLU A 280 -12.24 23.87 -5.66
C GLU A 280 -11.60 24.60 -6.85
N LYS A 281 -10.28 24.45 -7.04
CA LYS A 281 -9.57 24.96 -8.22
C LYS A 281 -10.04 24.31 -9.52
N SER A 282 -10.61 23.08 -9.48
CA SER A 282 -11.18 22.39 -10.62
C SER A 282 -12.64 22.02 -10.39
N PRO A 283 -13.61 22.75 -10.98
CA PRO A 283 -15.05 22.44 -10.84
C PRO A 283 -15.41 21.02 -11.35
N GLU A 284 -14.68 20.50 -12.30
CA GLU A 284 -14.89 19.15 -12.83
C GLU A 284 -14.54 18.09 -11.79
N VAL A 285 -13.35 18.18 -11.19
CA VAL A 285 -12.90 17.27 -10.13
C VAL A 285 -13.80 17.38 -8.90
N ALA A 286 -14.20 18.59 -8.52
CA ALA A 286 -15.12 18.83 -7.40
C ALA A 286 -16.48 18.15 -7.61
N ARG A 287 -17.09 18.27 -8.79
CA ARG A 287 -18.37 17.63 -9.14
C ARG A 287 -18.28 16.10 -9.17
N SER A 288 -17.14 15.55 -9.53
CA SER A 288 -16.91 14.09 -9.52
C SER A 288 -16.96 13.48 -8.12
N SER A 289 -16.81 14.28 -7.07
CA SER A 289 -16.78 13.84 -5.68
C SER A 289 -18.08 14.21 -4.95
N LYS A 290 -19.05 13.27 -4.91
CA LYS A 290 -20.26 13.41 -4.09
C LYS A 290 -19.98 13.71 -2.62
N MET A 291 -18.84 13.24 -2.09
CA MET A 291 -18.42 13.46 -0.72
C MET A 291 -18.07 14.93 -0.47
N ILE A 292 -17.29 15.54 -1.37
CA ILE A 292 -16.90 16.96 -1.26
C ILE A 292 -18.16 17.85 -1.33
N TRP A 293 -19.04 17.59 -2.28
CA TRP A 293 -20.29 18.33 -2.41
C TRP A 293 -21.15 18.23 -1.15
N MET A 294 -21.35 17.05 -0.57
CA MET A 294 -22.13 16.86 0.65
C MET A 294 -21.47 17.53 1.86
N TYR A 295 -20.13 17.50 1.96
CA TYR A 295 -19.39 18.18 3.00
C TYR A 295 -19.55 19.71 2.92
N GLN A 296 -19.48 20.28 1.72
CA GLN A 296 -19.70 21.74 1.48
C GLN A 296 -21.09 22.19 1.90
N LEU A 297 -22.13 21.37 1.66
CA LEU A 297 -23.51 21.70 2.05
C LEU A 297 -23.70 21.75 3.58
N SER A 298 -23.11 20.83 4.32
CA SER A 298 -23.17 20.81 5.77
C SER A 298 -22.09 19.90 6.37
N PRO A 299 -20.92 20.44 6.71
CA PRO A 299 -19.80 19.64 7.24
C PRO A 299 -20.17 18.81 8.46
N LYS A 300 -20.89 19.39 9.44
CA LYS A 300 -21.30 18.68 10.66
C LYS A 300 -22.29 17.56 10.37
N HIS A 301 -23.28 17.81 9.51
CA HIS A 301 -24.30 16.83 9.14
C HIS A 301 -23.70 15.70 8.32
N TYR A 302 -22.81 16.04 7.39
CA TYR A 302 -22.10 15.07 6.58
C TYR A 302 -21.28 14.11 7.42
N LEU A 303 -20.40 14.61 8.29
CA LEU A 303 -19.53 13.78 9.12
C LEU A 303 -20.33 12.91 10.10
N ARG A 304 -21.40 13.46 10.71
CA ARG A 304 -22.16 12.78 11.77
C ARG A 304 -23.18 11.77 11.24
N TYR A 305 -23.84 12.05 10.13
CA TYR A 305 -24.98 11.26 9.64
C TYR A 305 -24.80 10.67 8.26
N THR A 306 -24.36 11.47 7.31
CA THR A 306 -24.32 11.05 5.90
C THR A 306 -23.14 10.13 5.60
N PHE A 307 -21.99 10.45 6.10
CA PHE A 307 -20.78 9.66 5.85
C PHE A 307 -20.85 8.23 6.39
N PRO A 308 -21.35 7.95 7.61
CA PRO A 308 -21.54 6.58 8.09
C PRO A 308 -22.45 5.74 7.19
N ILE A 309 -23.54 6.35 6.66
CA ILE A 309 -24.49 5.67 5.77
C ILE A 309 -23.83 5.37 4.42
N VAL A 310 -23.19 6.36 3.80
CA VAL A 310 -22.52 6.21 2.49
C VAL A 310 -21.42 5.16 2.58
N ASN A 311 -20.61 5.18 3.64
CA ASN A 311 -19.56 4.21 3.83
C ASN A 311 -20.09 2.79 4.09
N ARG A 312 -21.23 2.63 4.79
CA ARG A 312 -21.88 1.33 4.97
C ARG A 312 -22.39 0.78 3.64
N ILE A 313 -22.98 1.63 2.80
CA ILE A 313 -23.44 1.26 1.45
C ILE A 313 -22.24 0.88 0.58
N TRP A 314 -21.18 1.67 0.60
CA TRP A 314 -19.95 1.43 -0.18
C TRP A 314 -19.30 0.10 0.23
N ARG A 315 -19.15 -0.17 1.54
CA ARG A 315 -18.63 -1.46 2.03
C ARG A 315 -19.53 -2.64 1.62
N LYS A 316 -20.87 -2.48 1.65
CA LYS A 316 -21.79 -3.51 1.15
C LYS A 316 -21.65 -3.74 -0.35
N MET A 317 -21.49 -2.68 -1.13
CA MET A 317 -21.29 -2.80 -2.59
C MET A 317 -19.95 -3.48 -2.92
N HIS A 318 -18.87 -3.21 -2.16
CA HIS A 318 -17.60 -3.88 -2.33
C HIS A 318 -17.65 -5.35 -1.92
N SER A 319 -18.30 -5.65 -0.79
CA SER A 319 -18.49 -7.05 -0.38
C SER A 319 -19.42 -7.82 -1.32
N LEU A 320 -20.39 -7.17 -1.95
CA LEU A 320 -21.23 -7.76 -3.00
C LEU A 320 -20.46 -7.99 -4.29
N LYS A 321 -19.59 -7.08 -4.69
CA LYS A 321 -18.65 -7.33 -5.81
C LYS A 321 -17.73 -8.52 -5.50
N GLU A 322 -17.15 -8.58 -4.30
CA GLU A 322 -16.35 -9.74 -3.87
C GLU A 322 -17.16 -11.06 -3.86
N LEU A 323 -18.49 -11.01 -3.61
CA LEU A 323 -19.37 -12.17 -3.63
C LEU A 323 -19.82 -12.56 -5.05
N ILE A 324 -20.00 -11.61 -5.95
CA ILE A 324 -20.35 -11.87 -7.36
C ILE A 324 -19.16 -12.51 -8.09
N PHE A 325 -17.92 -12.10 -7.78
CA PHE A 325 -16.72 -12.76 -8.29
C PHE A 325 -16.38 -14.10 -7.59
N LYS A 326 -17.17 -14.52 -6.58
CA LYS A 326 -17.04 -15.83 -5.93
C LYS A 326 -18.01 -16.89 -6.48
N GLY A 327 -18.86 -16.52 -7.43
CA GLY A 327 -19.93 -17.35 -7.99
C GLY A 327 -19.65 -17.92 -9.39
N GLU A 328 -18.40 -17.79 -9.90
CA GLU A 328 -17.98 -18.44 -11.17
C GLU A 328 -16.73 -19.31 -10.95
#